data_beaed7c448b310e3745aac0795d03152
#
_entry.id   beaed7c448b310e3745aac0795d03152
#
_cell.length_a   1.000
_cell.length_b   1.000
_cell.length_c   1.000
_cell.angle_alpha   90.00
_cell.angle_beta   90.00
_cell.angle_gamma   90.00
#
_symmetry.space_group_name_H-M   'P 1'
#
loop_
_entity.id
_entity.type
_entity.pdbx_description
1 polymer ?
#
loop_
_entity_poly.entity_id
_entity_poly.type
_entity_poly.pdbx_seq_one_letter_code
_entity_poly.pdbx_strand_id
1 'polypeptide(L)'
;MKTLLQMTVIGLLCAPVLSHARELLWGDTHVHTSNSFDAFPRGNQSADVDTAYRYAKGLPVVHPYHRARIRIQEKLDFLVIADHAEFLGVMRTVYNSGIPEDSLNSEELKQKDSMEKLIRESIDSNTFYRVMMRIAKLYDGDPVNSAKNTHLYQDVIPNSRLMARTAWEEAADLADKHNVPGKFTAMIGWEWSPIPGGANLHRVVFTDADAQTAKTFRPFDTGDSPYPQDLWNWLEDVSESTNAEFIAIPHNSNISKGYMFPETTIRDEPVDAEYARLRAKWEPVAEVTQIKGDSETISSLSPNDEFADFETYAYHIQA
;
A
#
# COMPACT_ATOMS: atom_id res chain seq x y z
N MET A 1 -33.76 -48.98 64.05
CA MET A 1 -32.73 -48.09 63.52
C MET A 1 -32.74 -48.21 61.99
N LYS A 2 -33.27 -47.21 61.31
CA LYS A 2 -33.29 -47.13 59.86
C LYS A 2 -32.39 -46.00 59.45
N THR A 3 -31.27 -46.34 58.78
CA THR A 3 -30.24 -45.43 58.30
C THR A 3 -30.72 -44.91 56.93
N LEU A 4 -30.99 -43.61 56.85
CA LEU A 4 -31.31 -42.93 55.61
C LEU A 4 -30.03 -42.56 54.85
N LEU A 5 -29.83 -43.09 53.66
CA LEU A 5 -28.73 -42.78 52.77
C LEU A 5 -29.15 -41.56 51.91
N GLN A 6 -28.54 -40.41 52.17
CA GLN A 6 -28.74 -39.24 51.30
C GLN A 6 -27.83 -39.34 50.08
N MET A 7 -28.41 -39.48 48.90
CA MET A 7 -27.72 -39.36 47.62
C MET A 7 -27.69 -37.87 47.24
N THR A 8 -26.51 -37.30 47.23
CA THR A 8 -26.26 -35.95 46.65
C THR A 8 -26.07 -36.10 45.17
N VAL A 9 -27.02 -35.62 44.36
CA VAL A 9 -26.93 -35.52 42.91
C VAL A 9 -26.12 -34.25 42.60
N ILE A 10 -24.87 -34.43 42.16
CA ILE A 10 -24.08 -33.33 41.60
C ILE A 10 -24.52 -33.13 40.16
N GLY A 11 -25.35 -32.13 39.91
CA GLY A 11 -25.69 -31.69 38.57
C GLY A 11 -24.52 -31.00 37.93
N LEU A 12 -23.86 -31.64 36.95
CA LEU A 12 -22.88 -31.01 36.08
C LEU A 12 -23.61 -30.02 35.17
N LEU A 13 -23.51 -28.72 35.48
CA LEU A 13 -23.93 -27.66 34.58
C LEU A 13 -22.93 -27.63 33.42
N CYS A 14 -23.26 -28.31 32.30
CA CYS A 14 -22.60 -28.06 31.01
C CYS A 14 -23.02 -26.66 30.55
N ALA A 15 -22.23 -25.65 30.85
CA ALA A 15 -22.35 -24.39 30.15
C ALA A 15 -22.06 -24.65 28.64
N PRO A 16 -22.92 -24.20 27.73
CA PRO A 16 -22.62 -24.31 26.30
C PRO A 16 -21.32 -23.49 26.04
N VAL A 17 -20.26 -24.17 25.64
CA VAL A 17 -19.11 -23.50 25.02
C VAL A 17 -19.69 -22.89 23.74
N LEU A 18 -19.93 -21.59 23.77
CA LEU A 18 -20.24 -20.82 22.57
C LEU A 18 -18.98 -20.92 21.68
N SER A 19 -18.94 -21.93 20.83
CA SER A 19 -18.02 -21.97 19.71
C SER A 19 -18.38 -20.75 18.87
N HIS A 20 -17.60 -19.69 18.97
CA HIS A 20 -17.65 -18.62 18.01
C HIS A 20 -17.18 -19.21 16.68
N ALA A 21 -18.12 -19.56 15.83
CA ALA A 21 -17.82 -19.91 14.45
C ALA A 21 -17.00 -18.75 13.88
N ARG A 22 -15.84 -19.04 13.31
CA ARG A 22 -15.04 -18.02 12.61
C ARG A 22 -15.89 -17.54 11.43
N GLU A 23 -16.19 -16.25 11.40
CA GLU A 23 -16.84 -15.61 10.27
C GLU A 23 -15.81 -15.35 9.19
N LEU A 24 -16.15 -15.63 7.93
CA LEU A 24 -15.30 -15.32 6.78
C LEU A 24 -15.59 -13.86 6.40
N LEU A 25 -14.56 -13.03 6.41
CA LEU A 25 -14.62 -11.64 6.01
C LEU A 25 -14.00 -11.46 4.62
N TRP A 26 -14.64 -10.65 3.78
CA TRP A 26 -14.20 -10.32 2.43
C TRP A 26 -13.83 -8.85 2.34
N GLY A 27 -12.66 -8.57 1.80
CA GLY A 27 -12.18 -7.19 1.65
C GLY A 27 -11.04 -7.09 0.66
N ASP A 28 -10.51 -5.88 0.55
CA ASP A 28 -9.38 -5.58 -0.32
C ASP A 28 -8.34 -4.80 0.49
N THR A 29 -7.08 -5.21 0.38
CA THR A 29 -5.95 -4.55 1.06
C THR A 29 -5.13 -3.68 0.13
N HIS A 30 -5.45 -3.62 -1.19
CA HIS A 30 -4.59 -3.00 -2.18
C HIS A 30 -5.38 -2.12 -3.18
N VAL A 31 -5.87 -0.98 -2.70
CA VAL A 31 -6.65 -0.04 -3.52
C VAL A 31 -5.97 1.32 -3.60
N HIS A 32 -5.81 1.81 -4.85
CA HIS A 32 -5.28 3.14 -5.12
C HIS A 32 -6.40 4.14 -5.45
N THR A 33 -6.31 5.32 -4.86
CA THR A 33 -7.24 6.42 -5.07
C THR A 33 -6.63 7.52 -5.96
N SER A 34 -7.32 8.65 -6.09
CA SER A 34 -6.77 9.82 -6.78
C SER A 34 -5.58 10.48 -6.05
N ASN A 35 -5.23 10.02 -4.85
CA ASN A 35 -4.03 10.47 -4.15
C ASN A 35 -2.76 9.71 -4.60
N SER A 36 -2.92 8.54 -5.24
CA SER A 36 -1.78 7.77 -5.73
C SER A 36 -1.15 8.41 -6.96
N PHE A 37 0.19 8.51 -6.97
CA PHE A 37 0.92 9.12 -8.06
C PHE A 37 0.81 8.35 -9.38
N ASP A 38 0.39 7.10 -9.34
CA ASP A 38 0.15 6.28 -10.52
C ASP A 38 -1.30 6.34 -11.00
N ALA A 39 -2.27 6.42 -10.11
CA ALA A 39 -3.69 6.40 -10.46
C ALA A 39 -4.17 7.75 -11.02
N PHE A 40 -3.79 8.87 -10.37
CA PHE A 40 -4.22 10.21 -10.79
C PHE A 40 -3.81 10.54 -12.23
N PRO A 41 -2.52 10.40 -12.61
CA PRO A 41 -2.08 10.70 -13.97
C PRO A 41 -2.64 9.77 -15.05
N ARG A 42 -3.08 8.57 -14.66
CA ARG A 42 -3.75 7.62 -15.57
C ARG A 42 -5.25 7.83 -15.69
N GLY A 43 -5.77 8.93 -15.13
CA GLY A 43 -7.15 9.38 -15.33
C GLY A 43 -8.07 9.12 -14.13
N ASN A 44 -7.62 8.53 -13.03
CA ASN A 44 -8.41 8.50 -11.79
C ASN A 44 -8.35 9.87 -11.08
N GLN A 45 -8.92 10.89 -11.70
CA GLN A 45 -8.89 12.25 -11.16
C GLN A 45 -10.00 12.54 -10.13
N SER A 46 -10.94 11.61 -9.92
CA SER A 46 -12.15 11.88 -9.12
C SER A 46 -12.56 10.81 -8.11
N ALA A 47 -12.00 9.60 -8.19
CA ALA A 47 -12.27 8.58 -7.18
C ALA A 47 -11.22 8.72 -6.05
N ASP A 48 -11.54 9.54 -5.08
CA ASP A 48 -10.75 9.80 -3.88
C ASP A 48 -10.99 8.75 -2.77
N VAL A 49 -10.38 8.95 -1.62
CA VAL A 49 -10.47 8.07 -0.46
C VAL A 49 -11.92 7.89 0.01
N ASP A 50 -12.71 8.97 0.11
CA ASP A 50 -14.14 8.88 0.48
C ASP A 50 -14.93 8.05 -0.54
N THR A 51 -14.67 8.26 -1.83
CA THR A 51 -15.29 7.52 -2.93
C THR A 51 -14.98 6.02 -2.85
N ALA A 52 -13.73 5.65 -2.58
CA ALA A 52 -13.32 4.25 -2.46
C ALA A 52 -14.01 3.54 -1.29
N TYR A 53 -14.03 4.15 -0.10
CA TYR A 53 -14.75 3.58 1.04
C TYR A 53 -16.26 3.48 0.81
N ARG A 54 -16.86 4.47 0.16
CA ARG A 54 -18.29 4.41 -0.21
C ARG A 54 -18.58 3.28 -1.17
N TYR A 55 -17.72 3.09 -2.17
CA TYR A 55 -17.87 1.98 -3.12
C TYR A 55 -17.76 0.63 -2.43
N ALA A 56 -16.75 0.42 -1.59
CA ALA A 56 -16.57 -0.81 -0.81
C ALA A 56 -17.78 -1.14 0.08
N LYS A 57 -18.44 -0.11 0.64
CA LYS A 57 -19.68 -0.25 1.42
C LYS A 57 -20.95 -0.50 0.59
N GLY A 58 -20.81 -0.67 -0.74
CA GLY A 58 -21.96 -0.88 -1.64
C GLY A 58 -22.75 0.40 -1.93
N LEU A 59 -22.24 1.58 -1.58
CA LEU A 59 -22.88 2.85 -1.89
C LEU A 59 -22.57 3.24 -3.36
N PRO A 60 -23.51 3.90 -4.04
CA PRO A 60 -23.28 4.31 -5.41
C PRO A 60 -22.27 5.46 -5.49
N VAL A 61 -21.33 5.32 -6.44
CA VAL A 61 -20.29 6.31 -6.77
C VAL A 61 -20.26 6.61 -8.26
N VAL A 62 -19.54 7.65 -8.66
CA VAL A 62 -19.32 7.97 -10.07
C VAL A 62 -18.00 7.34 -10.51
N HIS A 63 -18.04 6.49 -11.53
CA HIS A 63 -16.84 5.88 -12.10
C HIS A 63 -15.92 6.96 -12.71
N PRO A 64 -14.61 6.99 -12.40
CA PRO A 64 -13.73 8.08 -12.78
C PRO A 64 -13.60 8.24 -14.31
N TYR A 65 -13.62 7.16 -15.08
CA TYR A 65 -13.48 7.19 -16.55
C TYR A 65 -14.82 7.31 -17.28
N HIS A 66 -15.73 6.36 -17.01
CA HIS A 66 -17.00 6.26 -17.75
C HIS A 66 -18.05 7.25 -17.28
N ARG A 67 -17.81 7.93 -16.15
CA ARG A 67 -18.74 8.88 -15.53
C ARG A 67 -20.13 8.30 -15.23
N ALA A 68 -20.26 6.98 -15.34
CA ALA A 68 -21.48 6.28 -14.99
C ALA A 68 -21.60 6.13 -13.47
N ARG A 69 -22.82 6.12 -12.97
CA ARG A 69 -23.08 5.78 -11.56
C ARG A 69 -23.00 4.27 -11.41
N ILE A 70 -22.10 3.81 -10.58
CA ILE A 70 -21.83 2.40 -10.31
C ILE A 70 -21.91 2.09 -8.83
N ARG A 71 -22.10 0.83 -8.50
CA ARG A 71 -21.92 0.28 -7.15
C ARG A 71 -21.43 -1.16 -7.27
N ILE A 72 -20.68 -1.62 -6.26
CA ILE A 72 -20.38 -3.05 -6.10
C ILE A 72 -21.67 -3.79 -5.71
N GLN A 73 -21.83 -5.01 -6.19
CA GLN A 73 -23.05 -5.78 -5.94
C GLN A 73 -23.09 -6.28 -4.50
N GLU A 74 -22.00 -6.90 -4.04
CA GLU A 74 -21.81 -7.33 -2.67
C GLU A 74 -20.83 -6.38 -1.97
N LYS A 75 -21.21 -5.84 -0.81
CA LYS A 75 -20.32 -4.96 -0.04
C LYS A 75 -19.15 -5.75 0.51
N LEU A 76 -18.02 -5.08 0.68
CA LEU A 76 -16.87 -5.60 1.40
C LEU A 76 -17.07 -5.43 2.91
N ASP A 77 -16.36 -6.24 3.70
CA ASP A 77 -16.31 -6.15 5.15
C ASP A 77 -15.18 -5.24 5.63
N PHE A 78 -14.12 -5.12 4.82
CA PHE A 78 -13.00 -4.22 5.11
C PHE A 78 -12.37 -3.67 3.82
N LEU A 79 -11.63 -2.55 3.96
CA LEU A 79 -10.83 -1.95 2.89
C LEU A 79 -9.60 -1.27 3.47
N VAL A 80 -8.46 -1.45 2.80
CA VAL A 80 -7.25 -0.63 2.98
C VAL A 80 -7.08 0.25 1.77
N ILE A 81 -6.90 1.55 1.99
CA ILE A 81 -6.41 2.45 0.94
C ILE A 81 -4.88 2.42 0.99
N ALA A 82 -4.28 1.97 -0.11
CA ALA A 82 -2.85 1.72 -0.24
C ALA A 82 -2.22 2.61 -1.32
N ASP A 83 -2.56 3.90 -1.32
CA ASP A 83 -1.93 4.86 -2.24
C ASP A 83 -0.41 4.85 -2.05
N HIS A 84 0.36 4.95 -3.14
CA HIS A 84 1.81 5.04 -3.06
C HIS A 84 2.26 6.14 -2.11
N ALA A 85 3.17 5.85 -1.19
CA ALA A 85 3.77 6.84 -0.28
C ALA A 85 4.58 7.88 -1.06
N GLU A 86 5.22 7.42 -2.14
CA GLU A 86 5.97 8.26 -3.06
C GLU A 86 5.02 9.28 -3.72
N PHE A 87 5.25 10.56 -3.45
CA PHE A 87 4.42 11.65 -3.96
C PHE A 87 2.92 11.52 -3.62
N LEU A 88 2.57 10.97 -2.46
CA LEU A 88 1.20 10.83 -1.97
C LEU A 88 0.43 12.16 -2.09
N GLY A 89 -0.63 12.19 -2.89
CA GLY A 89 -1.47 13.38 -3.11
C GLY A 89 -0.81 14.52 -3.90
N VAL A 90 0.50 14.44 -4.18
CA VAL A 90 1.26 15.55 -4.81
C VAL A 90 0.73 15.85 -6.22
N MET A 91 0.55 14.82 -7.06
CA MET A 91 0.09 15.04 -8.45
C MET A 91 -1.30 15.64 -8.49
N ARG A 92 -2.21 15.18 -7.64
CA ARG A 92 -3.56 15.72 -7.47
C ARG A 92 -3.52 17.18 -7.03
N THR A 93 -2.70 17.50 -6.03
CA THR A 93 -2.58 18.86 -5.50
C THR A 93 -2.00 19.82 -6.54
N VAL A 94 -0.88 19.45 -7.17
CA VAL A 94 -0.24 20.30 -8.21
C VAL A 94 -1.16 20.54 -9.39
N TYR A 95 -1.86 19.49 -9.84
CA TYR A 95 -2.79 19.61 -10.97
C TYR A 95 -3.96 20.54 -10.68
N ASN A 96 -4.61 20.39 -9.53
CA ASN A 96 -5.83 21.12 -9.19
C ASN A 96 -5.59 22.51 -8.59
N SER A 97 -4.55 22.65 -7.75
CA SER A 97 -4.35 23.83 -6.91
C SER A 97 -2.98 24.50 -7.09
N GLY A 98 -2.03 23.83 -7.73
CA GLY A 98 -0.64 24.28 -7.81
C GLY A 98 0.20 23.85 -6.61
N ILE A 99 1.49 24.19 -6.66
CA ILE A 99 2.45 23.93 -5.58
C ILE A 99 2.24 24.99 -4.50
N PRO A 100 2.00 24.64 -3.22
CA PRO A 100 1.90 25.60 -2.14
C PRO A 100 3.18 26.45 -2.03
N GLU A 101 3.04 27.75 -1.78
CA GLU A 101 4.18 28.67 -1.72
C GLU A 101 4.78 28.79 -0.31
N ASP A 102 4.12 28.21 0.68
CA ASP A 102 4.60 28.24 2.06
C ASP A 102 6.00 27.61 2.14
N SER A 103 6.92 28.37 2.72
CA SER A 103 8.32 27.97 2.94
C SER A 103 9.19 27.79 1.68
N LEU A 104 8.70 28.17 0.47
CA LEU A 104 9.53 28.15 -0.73
C LEU A 104 10.60 29.24 -0.70
N ASN A 105 11.82 28.87 -1.05
CA ASN A 105 12.88 29.84 -1.26
C ASN A 105 12.79 30.51 -2.65
N SER A 106 13.62 31.54 -2.90
CA SER A 106 13.56 32.33 -4.14
C SER A 106 13.86 31.50 -5.41
N GLU A 107 14.63 30.44 -5.31
CA GLU A 107 14.93 29.55 -6.45
C GLU A 107 13.77 28.60 -6.73
N GLU A 108 13.21 28.03 -5.69
CA GLU A 108 12.03 27.15 -5.79
C GLU A 108 10.81 27.92 -6.35
N LEU A 109 10.61 29.17 -5.94
CA LEU A 109 9.55 30.03 -6.51
C LEU A 109 9.73 30.26 -8.02
N LYS A 110 10.97 30.41 -8.50
CA LYS A 110 11.22 30.53 -9.96
C LYS A 110 10.95 29.24 -10.72
N GLN A 111 11.19 28.08 -10.10
CA GLN A 111 11.00 26.79 -10.71
C GLN A 111 9.54 26.32 -10.66
N LYS A 112 8.76 26.79 -9.70
CA LYS A 112 7.36 26.40 -9.41
C LYS A 112 6.49 26.38 -10.67
N ASP A 113 6.37 27.53 -11.35
CA ASP A 113 5.48 27.67 -12.52
C ASP A 113 5.84 26.69 -13.65
N SER A 114 7.15 26.51 -13.86
CA SER A 114 7.65 25.56 -14.87
C SER A 114 7.32 24.11 -14.50
N MET A 115 7.45 23.77 -13.22
CA MET A 115 7.16 22.42 -12.71
C MET A 115 5.65 22.13 -12.77
N GLU A 116 4.81 23.07 -12.32
CA GLU A 116 3.36 22.94 -12.41
C GLU A 116 2.90 22.75 -13.85
N LYS A 117 3.43 23.56 -14.76
CA LYS A 117 3.13 23.44 -16.20
C LYS A 117 3.52 22.08 -16.73
N LEU A 118 4.76 21.63 -16.43
CA LEU A 118 5.27 20.32 -16.87
C LEU A 118 4.37 19.17 -16.38
N ILE A 119 4.00 19.18 -15.10
CA ILE A 119 3.13 18.15 -14.52
C ILE A 119 1.77 18.16 -15.18
N ARG A 120 1.09 19.32 -15.27
CA ARG A 120 -0.25 19.42 -15.90
C ARG A 120 -0.22 18.98 -17.35
N GLU A 121 0.69 19.52 -18.16
CA GLU A 121 0.80 19.17 -19.59
C GLU A 121 1.12 17.68 -19.79
N SER A 122 1.97 17.09 -18.94
CA SER A 122 2.31 15.66 -19.03
C SER A 122 1.15 14.75 -18.65
N ILE A 123 0.30 15.15 -17.70
CA ILE A 123 -0.93 14.44 -17.34
C ILE A 123 -1.95 14.55 -18.46
N ASP A 124 -2.23 15.77 -18.95
CA ASP A 124 -3.22 16.02 -20.01
C ASP A 124 -2.86 15.33 -21.33
N SER A 125 -1.56 15.24 -21.64
CA SER A 125 -1.07 14.55 -22.85
C SER A 125 -0.83 13.04 -22.66
N ASN A 126 -1.11 12.48 -21.48
CA ASN A 126 -0.83 11.08 -21.12
C ASN A 126 0.65 10.70 -21.33
N THR A 127 1.56 11.62 -21.04
CA THR A 127 3.02 11.40 -21.14
C THR A 127 3.71 11.40 -19.76
N PHE A 128 2.96 11.53 -18.69
CA PHE A 128 3.45 11.68 -17.32
C PHE A 128 4.53 10.64 -16.96
N TYR A 129 4.27 9.36 -17.20
CA TYR A 129 5.25 8.30 -16.90
C TYR A 129 6.56 8.49 -17.64
N ARG A 130 6.50 8.85 -18.92
CA ARG A 130 7.72 9.09 -19.71
C ARG A 130 8.54 10.25 -19.14
N VAL A 131 7.87 11.27 -18.64
CA VAL A 131 8.51 12.43 -18.00
C VAL A 131 9.14 12.00 -16.66
N MET A 132 8.38 11.33 -15.80
CA MET A 132 8.86 10.86 -14.50
C MET A 132 10.01 9.86 -14.62
N MET A 133 9.94 8.93 -15.56
CA MET A 133 11.00 7.98 -15.84
C MET A 133 12.35 8.65 -16.19
N ARG A 134 12.29 9.76 -16.96
CA ARG A 134 13.49 10.52 -17.31
C ARG A 134 14.05 11.30 -16.12
N ILE A 135 13.20 11.88 -15.29
CA ILE A 135 13.59 12.66 -14.12
C ILE A 135 14.18 11.74 -13.05
N ALA A 136 13.52 10.65 -12.76
CA ALA A 136 13.85 9.78 -11.64
C ALA A 136 14.90 8.71 -11.95
N LYS A 137 15.24 8.48 -13.23
CA LYS A 137 16.19 7.42 -13.69
C LYS A 137 15.89 6.04 -13.07
N LEU A 138 14.61 5.73 -12.92
CA LEU A 138 14.09 4.62 -12.11
C LEU A 138 14.54 3.23 -12.57
N TYR A 139 14.91 3.09 -13.84
CA TYR A 139 15.11 1.79 -14.48
C TYR A 139 16.52 1.55 -15.00
N ASP A 140 17.45 2.46 -14.71
CA ASP A 140 18.81 2.30 -15.17
C ASP A 140 19.64 1.43 -14.22
N GLY A 141 20.15 0.34 -14.74
CA GLY A 141 21.24 -0.42 -14.17
C GLY A 141 20.84 -1.65 -13.36
N ASP A 142 21.84 -2.17 -12.68
CA ASP A 142 21.73 -3.29 -11.76
C ASP A 142 20.95 -2.88 -10.49
N PRO A 143 20.00 -3.71 -10.02
CA PRO A 143 19.16 -3.37 -8.85
C PRO A 143 19.95 -3.03 -7.58
N VAL A 144 21.02 -3.77 -7.28
CA VAL A 144 21.86 -3.54 -6.10
C VAL A 144 22.56 -2.19 -6.17
N ASN A 145 23.10 -1.83 -7.34
CA ASN A 145 23.74 -0.53 -7.52
C ASN A 145 22.74 0.61 -7.57
N SER A 146 21.56 0.38 -8.15
CA SER A 146 20.49 1.37 -8.21
C SER A 146 19.96 1.70 -6.82
N ALA A 147 19.78 0.70 -5.96
CA ALA A 147 19.32 0.89 -4.58
C ALA A 147 20.24 1.84 -3.78
N LYS A 148 21.55 1.79 -4.01
CA LYS A 148 22.52 2.68 -3.34
C LYS A 148 22.37 4.15 -3.72
N ASN A 149 21.67 4.47 -4.80
CA ASN A 149 21.55 5.82 -5.37
C ASN A 149 20.12 6.38 -5.29
N THR A 150 19.21 5.74 -4.57
CA THR A 150 17.77 6.07 -4.58
C THR A 150 17.41 7.32 -3.77
N HIS A 151 18.34 7.98 -3.11
CA HIS A 151 18.11 9.15 -2.23
C HIS A 151 17.57 10.42 -2.95
N LEU A 152 17.26 10.36 -4.24
CA LEU A 152 17.02 11.54 -5.07
C LEU A 152 15.52 11.89 -5.26
N TYR A 153 14.59 11.16 -4.66
CA TYR A 153 13.16 11.32 -5.00
C TYR A 153 12.44 12.45 -4.29
N GLN A 154 12.86 12.81 -3.09
CA GLN A 154 12.02 13.60 -2.19
C GLN A 154 11.98 15.09 -2.51
N ASP A 155 13.00 15.65 -3.17
CA ASP A 155 13.14 17.11 -3.36
C ASP A 155 12.97 17.56 -4.82
N VAL A 156 12.50 16.67 -5.70
CA VAL A 156 12.30 17.00 -7.12
C VAL A 156 11.14 17.98 -7.33
N ILE A 157 10.10 17.89 -6.50
CA ILE A 157 8.94 18.80 -6.53
C ILE A 157 8.95 19.60 -5.23
N PRO A 158 9.05 20.94 -5.30
CA PRO A 158 9.01 21.78 -4.11
C PRO A 158 7.77 21.51 -3.25
N ASN A 159 7.92 21.52 -1.94
CA ASN A 159 6.86 21.24 -0.96
C ASN A 159 6.15 19.89 -1.12
N SER A 160 6.75 18.91 -1.81
CA SER A 160 6.15 17.58 -1.95
C SER A 160 5.84 16.92 -0.61
N ARG A 161 6.71 17.07 0.38
CA ARG A 161 6.49 16.53 1.74
C ARG A 161 5.31 17.17 2.46
N LEU A 162 5.09 18.47 2.29
CA LEU A 162 3.93 19.17 2.87
C LEU A 162 2.63 18.66 2.24
N MET A 163 2.61 18.55 0.91
CA MET A 163 1.45 18.02 0.18
C MET A 163 1.15 16.57 0.56
N ALA A 164 2.19 15.73 0.65
CA ALA A 164 2.04 14.33 1.04
C ALA A 164 1.54 14.18 2.48
N ARG A 165 2.05 15.00 3.40
CA ARG A 165 1.57 15.02 4.78
C ARG A 165 0.10 15.41 4.87
N THR A 166 -0.31 16.44 4.15
CA THR A 166 -1.72 16.86 4.11
C THR A 166 -2.63 15.74 3.58
N ALA A 167 -2.22 15.08 2.50
CA ALA A 167 -2.97 13.97 1.91
C ALA A 167 -3.04 12.76 2.87
N TRP A 168 -1.96 12.45 3.59
CA TRP A 168 -1.93 11.41 4.61
C TRP A 168 -2.88 11.68 5.76
N GLU A 169 -2.83 12.89 6.32
CA GLU A 169 -3.69 13.29 7.43
C GLU A 169 -5.18 13.27 7.03
N GLU A 170 -5.51 13.71 5.80
CA GLU A 170 -6.86 13.63 5.25
C GLU A 170 -7.31 12.18 5.06
N ALA A 171 -6.44 11.31 4.53
CA ALA A 171 -6.74 9.89 4.32
C ALA A 171 -6.99 9.16 5.66
N ALA A 172 -6.20 9.47 6.69
CA ALA A 172 -6.39 8.92 8.04
C ALA A 172 -7.73 9.34 8.65
N ASP A 173 -8.09 10.63 8.56
CA ASP A 173 -9.40 11.12 9.03
C ASP A 173 -10.57 10.45 8.30
N LEU A 174 -10.42 10.23 7.00
CA LEU A 174 -11.44 9.56 6.20
C LEU A 174 -11.56 8.07 6.55
N ALA A 175 -10.45 7.39 6.86
CA ALA A 175 -10.51 6.01 7.35
C ALA A 175 -11.31 5.93 8.65
N ASP A 176 -11.00 6.75 9.66
CA ASP A 176 -11.76 6.79 10.92
C ASP A 176 -13.24 7.10 10.71
N LYS A 177 -13.54 8.09 9.86
CA LYS A 177 -14.93 8.45 9.49
C LYS A 177 -15.70 7.27 8.91
N HIS A 178 -15.02 6.44 8.13
CA HIS A 178 -15.63 5.29 7.46
C HIS A 178 -15.60 4.00 8.28
N ASN A 179 -14.75 3.91 9.29
CA ASN A 179 -14.65 2.75 10.17
C ASN A 179 -15.91 2.64 11.05
N VAL A 180 -16.62 1.51 10.95
CA VAL A 180 -17.85 1.24 11.71
C VAL A 180 -17.70 -0.13 12.36
N PRO A 181 -17.24 -0.21 13.63
CA PRO A 181 -16.97 -1.46 14.31
C PRO A 181 -18.14 -2.47 14.19
N GLY A 182 -17.80 -3.71 13.82
CA GLY A 182 -18.76 -4.79 13.61
C GLY A 182 -19.61 -4.69 12.33
N LYS A 183 -19.33 -3.73 11.43
CA LYS A 183 -20.04 -3.58 10.15
C LYS A 183 -19.14 -3.39 8.96
N PHE A 184 -18.09 -2.60 9.11
CA PHE A 184 -17.09 -2.31 8.06
C PHE A 184 -15.81 -1.81 8.71
N THR A 185 -14.68 -2.41 8.39
CA THR A 185 -13.37 -1.97 8.86
C THR A 185 -12.68 -1.16 7.78
N ALA A 186 -12.42 0.12 8.06
CA ALA A 186 -11.56 0.96 7.24
C ALA A 186 -10.19 1.04 7.92
N MET A 187 -9.16 0.50 7.28
CA MET A 187 -7.80 0.52 7.81
C MET A 187 -6.98 1.60 7.14
N ILE A 188 -6.12 2.25 7.92
CA ILE A 188 -5.18 3.26 7.44
C ILE A 188 -3.96 2.53 6.86
N GLY A 189 -3.60 2.87 5.62
CA GLY A 189 -2.49 2.21 4.95
C GLY A 189 -1.86 3.04 3.84
N TRP A 190 -0.80 2.52 3.27
CA TRP A 190 -0.08 3.08 2.13
C TRP A 190 0.68 1.97 1.40
N GLU A 191 1.22 2.28 0.23
CA GLU A 191 2.14 1.39 -0.46
C GLU A 191 3.56 1.98 -0.45
N TRP A 192 4.50 1.25 0.11
CA TRP A 192 5.93 1.50 -0.03
C TRP A 192 6.43 0.85 -1.31
N SER A 193 7.02 1.64 -2.22
CA SER A 193 7.09 1.25 -3.63
C SER A 193 8.48 1.42 -4.28
N PRO A 194 9.56 0.89 -3.72
CA PRO A 194 10.87 0.96 -4.35
C PRO A 194 10.96 0.09 -5.60
N ILE A 195 11.60 0.64 -6.63
CA ILE A 195 11.84 -0.03 -7.92
C ILE A 195 13.32 0.12 -8.33
N PRO A 196 14.29 -0.29 -7.51
CA PRO A 196 15.69 -0.13 -7.83
C PRO A 196 16.06 -0.95 -9.06
N GLY A 197 16.62 -0.29 -10.08
CA GLY A 197 17.00 -0.94 -11.35
C GLY A 197 15.87 -1.71 -12.03
N GLY A 198 14.61 -1.34 -11.79
CA GLY A 198 13.44 -2.01 -12.32
C GLY A 198 12.97 -3.24 -11.52
N ALA A 199 13.57 -3.54 -10.38
CA ALA A 199 13.09 -4.62 -9.49
C ALA A 199 11.94 -4.10 -8.61
N ASN A 200 10.72 -4.60 -8.82
CA ASN A 200 9.57 -4.25 -7.97
C ASN A 200 9.73 -4.87 -6.58
N LEU A 201 9.84 -4.01 -5.56
CA LEU A 201 9.95 -4.43 -4.14
C LEU A 201 8.80 -3.87 -3.30
N HIS A 202 7.66 -3.64 -3.89
CA HIS A 202 6.50 -2.99 -3.28
C HIS A 202 5.90 -3.79 -2.13
N ARG A 203 5.41 -3.06 -1.11
CA ARG A 203 4.60 -3.60 -0.01
C ARG A 203 3.43 -2.68 0.26
N VAL A 204 2.25 -3.25 0.32
CA VAL A 204 1.14 -2.59 1.02
C VAL A 204 1.42 -2.65 2.51
N VAL A 205 1.38 -1.52 3.18
CA VAL A 205 1.53 -1.42 4.63
C VAL A 205 0.26 -0.83 5.21
N PHE A 206 -0.27 -1.41 6.27
CA PHE A 206 -1.43 -0.88 6.97
C PHE A 206 -1.36 -1.15 8.47
N THR A 207 -2.17 -0.42 9.22
CA THR A 207 -2.13 -0.40 10.68
C THR A 207 -3.53 -0.43 11.28
N ASP A 208 -3.62 -0.87 12.54
CA ASP A 208 -4.81 -0.76 13.38
C ASP A 208 -4.93 0.60 14.08
N ALA A 209 -3.97 1.51 13.88
CA ALA A 209 -4.00 2.85 14.43
C ALA A 209 -5.24 3.64 14.02
N ASP A 210 -5.72 4.49 14.93
CA ASP A 210 -6.68 5.53 14.59
C ASP A 210 -6.00 6.73 13.90
N ALA A 211 -6.79 7.66 13.38
CA ALA A 211 -6.26 8.84 12.69
C ALA A 211 -5.38 9.72 13.60
N GLN A 212 -5.69 9.81 14.89
CA GLN A 212 -4.88 10.60 15.82
C GLN A 212 -3.47 10.02 15.95
N THR A 213 -3.37 8.72 16.10
CA THR A 213 -2.10 7.99 16.18
C THR A 213 -1.37 8.05 14.84
N ALA A 214 -2.06 7.77 13.72
CA ALA A 214 -1.47 7.76 12.38
C ALA A 214 -0.87 9.12 11.97
N LYS A 215 -1.41 10.23 12.44
CA LYS A 215 -0.88 11.58 12.20
C LYS A 215 0.42 11.89 12.97
N THR A 216 0.82 11.04 13.92
CA THR A 216 2.09 11.21 14.65
C THR A 216 3.31 10.74 13.85
N PHE A 217 3.08 9.93 12.80
CA PHE A 217 4.10 9.50 11.86
C PHE A 217 3.67 9.83 10.41
N ARG A 218 4.53 9.59 9.48
CA ARG A 218 4.23 9.64 8.04
C ARG A 218 4.50 8.28 7.40
N PRO A 219 3.89 7.95 6.26
CA PRO A 219 4.28 6.77 5.50
C PRO A 219 5.78 6.73 5.23
N PHE A 220 6.39 5.58 5.48
CA PHE A 220 7.75 5.30 5.04
C PHE A 220 7.76 5.18 3.53
N ASP A 221 8.62 5.93 2.85
CA ASP A 221 8.69 5.96 1.40
C ASP A 221 10.09 5.58 0.87
N THR A 222 10.22 5.40 -0.44
CA THR A 222 11.49 5.05 -1.09
C THR A 222 12.57 6.10 -0.86
N GLY A 223 12.21 7.35 -0.62
CA GLY A 223 13.17 8.41 -0.30
C GLY A 223 13.77 8.27 1.09
N ASP A 224 13.11 7.54 2.01
CA ASP A 224 13.72 7.16 3.29
C ASP A 224 14.71 6.02 3.07
N SER A 225 14.26 4.95 2.40
CA SER A 225 15.12 3.84 2.02
C SER A 225 14.45 2.93 1.00
N PRO A 226 15.20 2.35 0.05
CA PRO A 226 14.71 1.31 -0.84
C PRO A 226 14.86 -0.11 -0.27
N TYR A 227 15.35 -0.27 0.95
CA TYR A 227 15.69 -1.56 1.54
C TYR A 227 14.58 -2.08 2.46
N PRO A 228 14.08 -3.33 2.26
CA PRO A 228 13.04 -3.91 3.11
C PRO A 228 13.38 -3.93 4.60
N GLN A 229 14.65 -4.20 4.94
CA GLN A 229 15.09 -4.22 6.35
C GLN A 229 14.89 -2.86 7.03
N ASP A 230 15.07 -1.75 6.30
CA ASP A 230 14.89 -0.42 6.86
C ASP A 230 13.41 -0.10 7.08
N LEU A 231 12.52 -0.56 6.18
CA LEU A 231 11.07 -0.52 6.40
C LEU A 231 10.71 -1.32 7.67
N TRP A 232 11.19 -2.55 7.83
CA TRP A 232 10.84 -3.38 8.99
C TRP A 232 11.35 -2.79 10.31
N ASN A 233 12.56 -2.21 10.31
CA ASN A 233 13.10 -1.50 11.48
C ASN A 233 12.25 -0.25 11.81
N TRP A 234 11.83 0.49 10.79
CA TRP A 234 10.95 1.63 10.98
C TRP A 234 9.58 1.20 11.54
N LEU A 235 9.02 0.09 11.07
CA LEU A 235 7.78 -0.49 11.62
C LEU A 235 7.94 -0.87 13.09
N GLU A 236 9.11 -1.43 13.47
CA GLU A 236 9.44 -1.73 14.87
C GLU A 236 9.42 -0.46 15.74
N ASP A 237 10.19 0.56 15.34
CA ASP A 237 10.31 1.82 16.07
C ASP A 237 8.96 2.55 16.22
N VAL A 238 8.16 2.59 15.16
CA VAL A 238 6.85 3.25 15.21
C VAL A 238 5.86 2.44 16.04
N SER A 239 5.86 1.10 15.90
CA SER A 239 5.03 0.22 16.73
C SER A 239 5.34 0.40 18.22
N GLU A 240 6.61 0.42 18.60
CA GLU A 240 7.03 0.63 19.99
C GLU A 240 6.63 2.01 20.52
N SER A 241 6.78 3.05 19.72
CA SER A 241 6.49 4.43 20.15
C SER A 241 5.00 4.77 20.20
N THR A 242 4.18 4.11 19.40
CA THR A 242 2.74 4.41 19.27
C THR A 242 1.84 3.33 19.86
N ASN A 243 2.36 2.13 20.10
CA ASN A 243 1.61 0.91 20.43
C ASN A 243 0.62 0.49 19.32
N ALA A 244 0.86 0.94 18.08
CA ALA A 244 0.10 0.50 16.91
C ALA A 244 0.73 -0.76 16.31
N GLU A 245 -0.11 -1.65 15.76
CA GLU A 245 0.33 -2.83 15.03
C GLU A 245 0.34 -2.56 13.53
N PHE A 246 1.24 -3.25 12.80
CA PHE A 246 1.38 -3.10 11.36
C PHE A 246 1.48 -4.47 10.68
N ILE A 247 1.04 -4.50 9.43
CA ILE A 247 1.29 -5.60 8.50
C ILE A 247 1.81 -5.00 7.20
N ALA A 248 2.87 -5.60 6.63
CA ALA A 248 3.36 -5.31 5.30
C ALA A 248 3.08 -6.51 4.39
N ILE A 249 2.48 -6.28 3.22
CA ILE A 249 2.14 -7.33 2.25
C ILE A 249 2.96 -7.13 0.98
N PRO A 250 4.02 -7.94 0.76
CA PRO A 250 4.76 -7.92 -0.48
C PRO A 250 3.89 -8.39 -1.65
N HIS A 251 4.05 -7.77 -2.80
CA HIS A 251 3.31 -8.10 -4.00
C HIS A 251 4.15 -7.92 -5.27
N ASN A 252 3.67 -8.47 -6.39
CA ASN A 252 4.37 -8.45 -7.67
C ASN A 252 5.79 -9.05 -7.63
N SER A 253 5.96 -10.19 -6.97
CA SER A 253 7.23 -10.92 -7.00
C SER A 253 7.59 -11.39 -8.41
N ASN A 254 6.59 -11.56 -9.30
CA ASN A 254 6.75 -11.89 -10.71
C ASN A 254 7.57 -10.84 -11.51
N ILE A 255 7.61 -9.59 -11.05
CA ILE A 255 8.36 -8.50 -11.69
C ILE A 255 9.44 -7.90 -10.76
N SER A 256 9.85 -8.65 -9.74
CA SER A 256 10.87 -8.22 -8.77
C SER A 256 12.32 -8.53 -9.17
N LYS A 257 12.54 -9.14 -10.34
CA LYS A 257 13.86 -9.65 -10.76
C LYS A 257 14.49 -10.61 -9.74
N GLY A 258 13.65 -11.33 -8.96
CA GLY A 258 14.09 -12.28 -7.92
C GLY A 258 14.39 -11.64 -6.55
N TYR A 259 14.34 -10.32 -6.41
CA TYR A 259 14.68 -9.64 -5.16
C TYR A 259 13.55 -9.55 -4.14
N MET A 260 12.31 -9.97 -4.48
CA MET A 260 11.23 -10.03 -3.50
C MET A 260 11.43 -11.16 -2.48
N PHE A 261 11.83 -12.35 -2.95
CA PHE A 261 12.11 -13.54 -2.13
C PHE A 261 13.51 -14.06 -2.44
N PRO A 262 14.57 -13.30 -2.10
CA PRO A 262 15.92 -13.58 -2.56
C PRO A 262 16.65 -14.59 -1.65
N GLU A 263 17.70 -15.22 -2.19
CA GLU A 263 18.75 -15.88 -1.40
C GLU A 263 19.82 -14.88 -0.94
N THR A 264 20.05 -13.84 -1.75
CA THR A 264 20.93 -12.70 -1.45
C THR A 264 20.09 -11.42 -1.51
N THR A 265 20.15 -10.61 -0.47
CA THR A 265 19.36 -9.39 -0.33
C THR A 265 19.72 -8.35 -1.37
N ILE A 266 18.88 -7.32 -1.54
CA ILE A 266 19.19 -6.16 -2.38
C ILE A 266 20.40 -5.33 -1.84
N ARG A 267 20.89 -5.61 -0.63
CA ARG A 267 22.14 -5.08 -0.06
C ARG A 267 23.37 -5.88 -0.48
N ASP A 268 23.20 -6.94 -1.27
CA ASP A 268 24.26 -7.90 -1.63
C ASP A 268 24.79 -8.69 -0.43
N GLU A 269 23.91 -9.00 0.51
CA GLU A 269 24.19 -9.77 1.72
C GLU A 269 23.36 -11.06 1.73
N PRO A 270 23.90 -12.19 2.23
CA PRO A 270 23.10 -13.41 2.39
C PRO A 270 21.90 -13.17 3.31
N VAL A 271 20.79 -13.85 3.02
CA VAL A 271 19.64 -13.89 3.94
C VAL A 271 20.06 -14.65 5.20
N ASP A 272 20.08 -13.97 6.33
CA ASP A 272 20.39 -14.53 7.63
C ASP A 272 19.15 -14.75 8.51
N ALA A 273 19.36 -15.26 9.72
CA ALA A 273 18.29 -15.54 10.67
C ALA A 273 17.57 -14.26 11.14
N GLU A 274 18.28 -13.14 11.22
CA GLU A 274 17.70 -11.85 11.63
C GLU A 274 16.80 -11.28 10.54
N TYR A 275 17.26 -11.30 9.29
CA TYR A 275 16.43 -10.95 8.14
C TYR A 275 15.14 -11.79 8.09
N ALA A 276 15.28 -13.12 8.25
CA ALA A 276 14.14 -14.03 8.24
C ALA A 276 13.16 -13.77 9.39
N ARG A 277 13.67 -13.45 10.59
CA ARG A 277 12.87 -13.11 11.76
C ARG A 277 12.07 -11.81 11.57
N LEU A 278 12.71 -10.74 11.11
CA LEU A 278 12.06 -9.45 10.84
C LEU A 278 11.00 -9.60 9.75
N ARG A 279 11.34 -10.30 8.68
CA ARG A 279 10.41 -10.57 7.61
C ARG A 279 9.18 -11.35 8.10
N ALA A 280 9.37 -12.44 8.82
CA ALA A 280 8.27 -13.25 9.33
C ALA A 280 7.35 -12.48 10.30
N LYS A 281 7.90 -11.48 11.01
CA LYS A 281 7.14 -10.60 11.89
C LYS A 281 6.25 -9.64 11.09
N TRP A 282 6.80 -8.96 10.11
CA TRP A 282 6.13 -7.85 9.43
C TRP A 282 5.45 -8.23 8.12
N GLU A 283 5.89 -9.33 7.47
CA GLU A 283 5.33 -9.85 6.21
C GLU A 283 4.74 -11.27 6.41
N PRO A 284 3.68 -11.44 7.23
CA PRO A 284 3.11 -12.77 7.53
C PRO A 284 2.35 -13.38 6.35
N VAL A 285 2.01 -12.59 5.34
CA VAL A 285 1.29 -12.98 4.13
C VAL A 285 1.89 -12.28 2.91
N ALA A 286 1.60 -12.78 1.71
CA ALA A 286 1.96 -12.16 0.44
C ALA A 286 0.75 -12.17 -0.50
N GLU A 287 0.66 -11.18 -1.36
CA GLU A 287 -0.34 -11.14 -2.43
C GLU A 287 0.11 -12.08 -3.56
N VAL A 288 -0.77 -12.99 -3.96
CA VAL A 288 -0.46 -14.03 -4.96
C VAL A 288 -0.67 -13.52 -6.37
N THR A 289 -1.76 -12.80 -6.63
CA THR A 289 -2.11 -12.32 -7.96
C THR A 289 -2.79 -10.96 -7.93
N GLN A 290 -2.64 -10.21 -9.00
CA GLN A 290 -3.29 -8.92 -9.22
C GLN A 290 -3.35 -8.59 -10.72
N ILE A 291 -3.80 -7.39 -11.11
CA ILE A 291 -3.86 -6.91 -12.50
C ILE A 291 -2.51 -6.98 -13.24
N LYS A 292 -1.37 -6.95 -12.52
CA LYS A 292 -0.02 -7.09 -13.09
C LYS A 292 0.47 -8.55 -13.09
N GLY A 293 -0.43 -9.51 -12.94
CA GLY A 293 -0.20 -10.92 -13.10
C GLY A 293 0.01 -11.72 -11.84
N ASP A 294 0.07 -13.01 -12.05
CA ASP A 294 0.30 -14.03 -11.05
C ASP A 294 1.77 -14.07 -10.58
N SER A 295 1.96 -14.26 -9.31
CA SER A 295 3.27 -14.39 -8.63
C SER A 295 3.50 -15.78 -8.06
N GLU A 296 2.63 -16.77 -8.32
CA GLU A 296 2.71 -18.10 -7.75
C GLU A 296 3.68 -18.99 -8.54
N THR A 297 3.46 -19.12 -9.85
CA THR A 297 4.28 -20.00 -10.70
C THR A 297 4.24 -19.58 -12.18
N ILE A 298 5.00 -20.30 -12.99
CA ILE A 298 4.94 -20.26 -14.46
C ILE A 298 5.10 -21.67 -15.03
N SER A 299 4.60 -21.92 -16.24
CA SER A 299 4.63 -23.23 -16.88
C SER A 299 6.03 -23.85 -17.00
N SER A 300 7.10 -23.04 -17.08
CA SER A 300 8.48 -23.54 -17.13
C SER A 300 8.97 -24.08 -15.78
N LEU A 301 8.43 -23.62 -14.67
CA LEU A 301 8.74 -24.09 -13.32
C LEU A 301 7.78 -25.19 -12.84
N SER A 302 6.55 -25.19 -13.32
CA SER A 302 5.49 -26.12 -12.95
C SER A 302 4.83 -26.75 -14.19
N PRO A 303 5.57 -27.57 -14.97
CA PRO A 303 5.10 -28.05 -16.28
C PRO A 303 3.92 -29.04 -16.21
N ASN A 304 3.61 -29.58 -15.03
CA ASN A 304 2.50 -30.49 -14.81
C ASN A 304 1.27 -29.82 -14.16
N ASP A 305 1.33 -28.53 -13.93
CA ASP A 305 0.24 -27.72 -13.40
C ASP A 305 -0.53 -27.10 -14.57
N GLU A 306 -1.80 -27.50 -14.73
CA GLU A 306 -2.66 -27.01 -15.82
C GLU A 306 -3.04 -25.53 -15.71
N PHE A 307 -2.82 -24.92 -14.54
CA PHE A 307 -3.09 -23.50 -14.27
C PHE A 307 -1.82 -22.64 -14.21
N ALA A 308 -0.64 -23.22 -14.46
CA ALA A 308 0.64 -22.48 -14.36
C ALA A 308 0.80 -21.32 -15.35
N ASP A 309 -0.07 -21.19 -16.36
CA ASP A 309 -0.14 -20.07 -17.29
C ASP A 309 -1.35 -19.14 -17.05
N PHE A 310 -2.12 -19.40 -15.98
CA PHE A 310 -3.27 -18.57 -15.62
C PHE A 310 -2.81 -17.20 -15.08
N GLU A 311 -3.48 -16.15 -15.51
CA GLU A 311 -3.17 -14.74 -15.11
C GLU A 311 -1.72 -14.30 -15.33
N THR A 312 -0.98 -14.98 -16.21
CA THR A 312 0.40 -14.60 -16.53
C THR A 312 0.45 -13.21 -17.15
N TYR A 313 1.32 -12.35 -16.62
CA TYR A 313 1.51 -11.00 -17.12
C TYR A 313 2.47 -11.00 -18.32
N ALA A 314 1.91 -10.77 -19.52
CA ALA A 314 2.65 -10.88 -20.78
C ALA A 314 3.56 -9.66 -21.08
N TYR A 315 3.49 -8.59 -20.28
CA TYR A 315 4.21 -7.35 -20.55
C TYR A 315 5.29 -7.11 -19.51
N HIS A 316 6.55 -6.99 -19.97
CA HIS A 316 7.63 -6.53 -19.12
C HIS A 316 7.52 -5.00 -18.93
N ILE A 317 6.87 -4.57 -17.87
CA ILE A 317 6.78 -3.14 -17.53
C ILE A 317 8.16 -2.56 -17.17
N GLN A 318 9.09 -3.42 -16.75
CA GLN A 318 10.34 -3.05 -16.10
C GLN A 318 11.56 -3.72 -16.75
N ALA A 319 11.45 -4.08 -18.03
CA ALA A 319 12.55 -4.66 -18.80
C ALA A 319 13.58 -3.60 -19.20
#